data_b77835231f93a9d531cfe2c490ece7ad
#
_entry.id   b77835231f93a9d531cfe2c490ece7ad
#
_cell.length_a   1.000
_cell.length_b   1.000
_cell.length_c   1.000
_cell.angle_alpha   90.00
_cell.angle_beta   90.00
_cell.angle_gamma   90.00
#
_symmetry.space_group_name_H-M   'P 1'
#
loop_
_entity.id
_entity.type
_entity.pdbx_description
1 polymer ?
#
loop_
_entity_poly.entity_id
_entity_poly.type
_entity_poly.pdbx_seq_one_letter_code
_entity_poly.pdbx_strand_id
1 'polypeptide(L)'
;MPYLNFPGSVLHDTALRRWGRGSITPYSDEMVNPASYDLRLGSQLRVPMWYWRWPLRRAMFMLHKANPNKYPLWGQPKQFDTYIMMPGDFILCTSLETTTIPDDAVAQLLSKSSIGRVGLEHLHAGYGDPGFSGQWTWELLNVAPWPIELVVGKRIMQLVLMCLVDVPAATYEKTGRYQNQIGPQPAKEKAKC
;
A
#
# COMPACT_ATOMS: atom_id res chain seq x y z
N MET A 1 7.86 6.16 22.85
CA MET A 1 7.48 7.59 22.59
C MET A 1 6.56 8.06 23.70
N PRO A 2 6.73 9.23 24.35
CA PRO A 2 5.93 9.64 25.51
C PRO A 2 4.48 10.06 25.20
N TYR A 3 3.98 9.83 23.99
CA TYR A 3 2.64 10.27 23.53
C TYR A 3 1.65 9.15 23.28
N LEU A 4 2.09 7.90 23.38
CA LEU A 4 1.26 6.72 23.15
C LEU A 4 0.71 6.15 24.46
N ASN A 5 0.39 7.03 25.44
CA ASN A 5 -0.02 6.60 26.79
C ASN A 5 -1.48 6.15 26.90
N PHE A 6 -2.26 6.18 25.79
CA PHE A 6 -3.66 5.77 25.81
C PHE A 6 -3.91 4.67 24.76
N PRO A 7 -3.96 3.40 25.18
CA PRO A 7 -4.28 2.28 24.29
C PRO A 7 -5.57 2.51 23.51
N GLY A 8 -5.54 2.16 22.21
CA GLY A 8 -6.69 2.33 21.31
C GLY A 8 -6.92 3.74 20.80
N SER A 9 -6.10 4.72 21.23
CA SER A 9 -6.24 6.10 20.73
C SER A 9 -5.64 6.26 19.33
N VAL A 10 -6.27 7.13 18.52
CA VAL A 10 -5.77 7.55 17.20
C VAL A 10 -4.88 8.78 17.39
N LEU A 11 -3.75 8.83 16.66
CA LEU A 11 -2.88 9.99 16.69
C LEU A 11 -3.53 11.19 16.01
N HIS A 12 -3.63 12.30 16.71
CA HIS A 12 -4.06 13.58 16.16
C HIS A 12 -2.89 14.31 15.45
N ASP A 13 -3.19 15.42 14.80
CA ASP A 13 -2.27 16.17 13.92
C ASP A 13 -0.91 16.51 14.54
N THR A 14 -0.88 17.01 15.79
CA THR A 14 0.38 17.38 16.46
C THR A 14 1.25 16.15 16.73
N ALA A 15 0.65 15.03 17.14
CA ALA A 15 1.35 13.76 17.33
C ALA A 15 1.84 13.18 16.00
N LEU A 16 1.02 13.25 14.94
CA LEU A 16 1.38 12.85 13.59
C LEU A 16 2.55 13.65 13.02
N ARG A 17 2.58 15.00 13.21
CA ARG A 17 3.72 15.85 12.81
C ARG A 17 5.01 15.42 13.49
N ARG A 18 4.95 15.12 14.77
CA ARG A 18 6.13 14.70 15.53
C ARG A 18 6.64 13.33 15.13
N TRP A 19 5.75 12.37 14.96
CA TRP A 19 6.10 11.04 14.45
C TRP A 19 6.59 11.09 13.01
N GLY A 20 5.85 11.76 12.14
CA GLY A 20 6.09 11.75 10.69
C GLY A 20 7.44 12.33 10.28
N ARG A 21 7.92 13.39 10.97
CA ARG A 21 9.23 14.02 10.69
C ARG A 21 10.41 13.07 10.80
N GLY A 22 10.31 12.02 11.60
CA GLY A 22 11.37 11.01 11.75
C GLY A 22 11.07 9.66 11.10
N SER A 23 9.84 9.46 10.63
CA SER A 23 9.33 8.14 10.24
C SER A 23 8.72 8.11 8.84
N ILE A 24 8.61 9.24 8.15
CA ILE A 24 8.08 9.34 6.78
C ILE A 24 9.11 10.05 5.89
N THR A 25 9.43 9.45 4.75
CA THR A 25 10.35 10.04 3.77
C THR A 25 9.77 9.90 2.36
N PRO A 26 9.60 11.00 1.61
CA PRO A 26 9.73 12.40 2.02
C PRO A 26 8.54 12.88 2.83
N TYR A 27 8.80 13.52 3.98
CA TYR A 27 7.77 14.09 4.82
C TYR A 27 7.32 15.48 4.32
N SER A 28 6.02 15.80 4.51
CA SER A 28 5.48 17.15 4.31
C SER A 28 4.40 17.45 5.32
N ASP A 29 4.46 18.64 5.95
CA ASP A 29 3.45 19.11 6.90
C ASP A 29 2.06 19.29 6.24
N GLU A 30 2.00 19.52 4.93
CA GLU A 30 0.76 19.68 4.16
C GLU A 30 -0.04 18.37 4.02
N MET A 31 0.60 17.22 4.27
CA MET A 31 -0.04 15.90 4.21
C MET A 31 -0.74 15.55 5.53
N VAL A 32 -0.51 16.33 6.60
CA VAL A 32 -1.12 16.06 7.91
C VAL A 32 -2.55 16.58 7.94
N ASN A 33 -3.48 15.67 8.23
CA ASN A 33 -4.90 15.96 8.52
C ASN A 33 -5.14 15.87 10.05
N PRO A 34 -6.34 16.22 10.55
CA PRO A 34 -6.61 16.18 11.99
C PRO A 34 -6.30 14.86 12.70
N ALA A 35 -6.46 13.71 12.01
CA ALA A 35 -6.21 12.38 12.58
C ALA A 35 -5.66 11.37 11.55
N SER A 36 -5.04 11.84 10.48
CA SER A 36 -4.41 10.98 9.45
C SER A 36 -3.28 11.72 8.73
N TYR A 37 -2.44 10.97 8.04
CA TYR A 37 -1.43 11.49 7.12
C TYR A 37 -1.74 11.02 5.71
N ASP A 38 -1.80 11.96 4.74
CA ASP A 38 -2.03 11.63 3.34
C ASP A 38 -0.78 11.04 2.72
N LEU A 39 -0.94 9.90 2.05
CA LEU A 39 0.11 9.27 1.24
C LEU A 39 -0.16 9.53 -0.24
N ARG A 40 0.93 9.79 -0.97
CA ARG A 40 0.91 10.12 -2.39
C ARG A 40 1.24 8.90 -3.25
N LEU A 41 0.66 8.87 -4.44
CA LEU A 41 0.97 7.85 -5.44
C LEU A 41 2.44 7.95 -5.89
N GLY A 42 3.16 6.85 -5.78
CA GLY A 42 4.53 6.70 -6.28
C GLY A 42 4.58 6.46 -7.78
N SER A 43 5.78 6.46 -8.34
CA SER A 43 6.02 6.43 -9.79
C SER A 43 6.14 5.02 -10.38
N GLN A 44 5.88 3.97 -9.61
CA GLN A 44 6.00 2.59 -10.09
C GLN A 44 4.67 1.85 -10.01
N LEU A 45 4.38 1.07 -11.05
CA LEU A 45 3.24 0.17 -11.08
C LEU A 45 3.60 -1.19 -11.70
N ARG A 46 2.79 -2.20 -11.40
CA ARG A 46 2.75 -3.48 -12.11
C ARG A 46 1.35 -3.70 -12.66
N VAL A 47 1.28 -4.17 -13.89
CA VAL A 47 0.05 -4.62 -14.53
C VAL A 47 0.04 -6.15 -14.61
N PRO A 48 -1.14 -6.80 -14.57
CA PRO A 48 -1.23 -8.23 -14.85
C PRO A 48 -0.67 -8.55 -16.22
N MET A 49 -0.08 -9.74 -16.37
CA MET A 49 0.40 -10.20 -17.67
C MET A 49 -0.77 -10.35 -18.65
N TRP A 50 -0.55 -9.98 -19.89
CA TRP A 50 -1.59 -9.93 -20.94
C TRP A 50 -2.36 -11.23 -21.14
N TYR A 51 -1.75 -12.38 -20.90
CA TYR A 51 -2.35 -13.71 -21.06
C TYR A 51 -3.38 -14.05 -19.96
N TRP A 52 -3.53 -13.24 -18.91
CA TRP A 52 -4.61 -13.38 -17.94
C TRP A 52 -5.95 -12.83 -18.42
N ARG A 53 -5.99 -12.26 -19.63
CA ARG A 53 -7.23 -11.81 -20.28
C ARG A 53 -8.04 -12.99 -20.78
N TRP A 54 -9.37 -12.86 -20.72
CA TRP A 54 -10.29 -13.81 -21.33
C TRP A 54 -9.99 -13.99 -22.85
N PRO A 55 -10.06 -15.22 -23.44
CA PRO A 55 -10.50 -16.51 -22.83
C PRO A 55 -9.36 -17.37 -22.24
N LEU A 56 -8.11 -16.96 -22.29
CA LEU A 56 -6.93 -17.79 -21.99
C LEU A 56 -6.69 -18.03 -20.48
N ARG A 57 -7.30 -17.25 -19.60
CA ARG A 57 -7.02 -17.22 -18.16
C ARG A 57 -7.02 -18.60 -17.48
N ARG A 58 -7.94 -19.51 -17.87
CA ARG A 58 -8.03 -20.85 -17.24
C ARG A 58 -6.84 -21.73 -17.60
N ALA A 59 -6.46 -21.77 -18.87
CA ALA A 59 -5.29 -22.50 -19.34
C ALA A 59 -4.00 -21.91 -18.71
N MET A 60 -3.89 -20.59 -18.70
CA MET A 60 -2.74 -19.89 -18.12
C MET A 60 -2.62 -20.13 -16.63
N PHE A 61 -3.75 -20.26 -15.90
CA PHE A 61 -3.72 -20.61 -14.47
C PHE A 61 -3.09 -21.99 -14.22
N MET A 62 -3.38 -22.98 -15.05
CA MET A 62 -2.76 -24.31 -14.95
C MET A 62 -1.26 -24.26 -15.26
N LEU A 63 -0.86 -23.48 -16.26
CA LEU A 63 0.55 -23.27 -16.59
C LEU A 63 1.30 -22.52 -15.47
N HIS A 64 0.67 -21.50 -14.88
CA HIS A 64 1.21 -20.78 -13.74
C HIS A 64 1.43 -21.73 -12.54
N LYS A 65 0.44 -22.56 -12.19
CA LYS A 65 0.60 -23.55 -11.13
C LYS A 65 1.75 -24.53 -11.37
N ALA A 66 1.97 -24.92 -12.63
CA ALA A 66 3.05 -25.81 -13.01
C ALA A 66 4.43 -25.12 -12.97
N ASN A 67 4.50 -23.86 -13.38
CA ASN A 67 5.75 -23.09 -13.39
C ASN A 67 5.46 -21.57 -13.22
N PRO A 68 5.35 -21.08 -11.97
CA PRO A 68 5.02 -19.68 -11.69
C PRO A 68 6.08 -18.69 -12.19
N ASN A 69 7.34 -19.10 -12.25
CA ASN A 69 8.42 -18.22 -12.74
C ASN A 69 8.34 -18.00 -14.27
N LYS A 70 7.92 -19.02 -15.01
CA LYS A 70 7.75 -18.91 -16.47
C LYS A 70 6.46 -18.19 -16.86
N TYR A 71 5.41 -18.34 -16.06
CA TYR A 71 4.09 -17.74 -16.30
C TYR A 71 3.65 -16.88 -15.11
N PRO A 72 4.35 -15.76 -14.83
CA PRO A 72 4.05 -14.92 -13.66
C PRO A 72 2.66 -14.25 -13.76
N LEU A 73 2.07 -13.93 -12.59
CA LEU A 73 0.82 -13.18 -12.55
C LEU A 73 1.04 -11.72 -13.00
N TRP A 74 2.16 -11.14 -12.63
CA TRP A 74 2.47 -9.73 -12.78
C TRP A 74 3.63 -9.51 -13.74
N GLY A 75 3.51 -8.45 -14.54
CA GLY A 75 4.62 -7.91 -15.32
C GLY A 75 5.72 -7.30 -14.45
N GLN A 76 6.85 -6.96 -15.06
CA GLN A 76 7.91 -6.21 -14.38
C GLN A 76 7.40 -4.82 -13.96
N PRO A 77 7.95 -4.23 -12.89
CA PRO A 77 7.58 -2.87 -12.49
C PRO A 77 7.92 -1.88 -13.59
N LYS A 78 7.02 -0.94 -13.86
CA LYS A 78 7.16 0.10 -14.86
C LYS A 78 7.12 1.46 -14.17
N GLN A 79 7.96 2.38 -14.62
CA GLN A 79 7.88 3.79 -14.25
C GLN A 79 6.77 4.46 -15.05
N PHE A 80 6.10 5.43 -14.44
CA PHE A 80 5.07 6.24 -15.10
C PHE A 80 4.99 7.63 -14.43
N ASP A 81 4.45 8.59 -15.15
CA ASP A 81 4.05 9.89 -14.64
C ASP A 81 2.53 9.95 -14.54
N THR A 82 1.87 9.45 -15.59
CA THR A 82 0.41 9.27 -15.65
C THR A 82 0.07 7.87 -16.16
N TYR A 83 -1.03 7.30 -15.69
CA TYR A 83 -1.54 6.01 -16.14
C TYR A 83 -3.07 6.02 -16.19
N ILE A 84 -3.64 5.59 -17.30
CA ILE A 84 -5.09 5.51 -17.47
C ILE A 84 -5.54 4.08 -17.14
N MET A 85 -6.31 3.93 -16.07
CA MET A 85 -6.98 2.69 -15.72
C MET A 85 -8.32 2.59 -16.42
N MET A 86 -8.48 1.61 -17.28
CA MET A 86 -9.77 1.31 -17.90
C MET A 86 -10.71 0.63 -16.89
N PRO A 87 -12.04 0.65 -17.11
CA PRO A 87 -12.99 -0.10 -16.28
C PRO A 87 -12.58 -1.56 -16.08
N GLY A 88 -12.51 -2.01 -14.84
CA GLY A 88 -12.08 -3.36 -14.47
C GLY A 88 -10.57 -3.59 -14.42
N ASP A 89 -9.75 -2.60 -14.73
CA ASP A 89 -8.29 -2.74 -14.57
C ASP A 89 -7.92 -2.88 -13.11
N PHE A 90 -7.06 -3.87 -12.83
CA PHE A 90 -6.47 -4.16 -11.55
C PHE A 90 -4.95 -4.04 -11.63
N ILE A 91 -4.33 -3.23 -10.79
CA ILE A 91 -2.89 -2.96 -10.80
C ILE A 91 -2.31 -2.96 -9.40
N LEU A 92 -1.00 -3.19 -9.28
CA LEU A 92 -0.23 -2.89 -8.09
C LEU A 92 0.50 -1.56 -8.28
N CYS A 93 0.33 -0.64 -7.34
CA CYS A 93 1.07 0.61 -7.26
C CYS A 93 1.86 0.68 -5.95
N THR A 94 2.60 1.73 -5.77
CA THR A 94 3.33 1.98 -4.53
C THR A 94 3.05 3.38 -3.99
N SER A 95 3.23 3.57 -2.69
CA SER A 95 3.32 4.91 -2.12
C SER A 95 4.58 5.62 -2.62
N LEU A 96 4.52 6.95 -2.73
CA LEU A 96 5.72 7.77 -2.91
C LEU A 96 6.57 7.72 -1.65
N GLU A 97 5.91 7.77 -0.49
CA GLU A 97 6.54 7.77 0.81
C GLU A 97 6.98 6.37 1.26
N THR A 98 8.13 6.32 1.90
CA THR A 98 8.52 5.26 2.81
C THR A 98 8.08 5.64 4.22
N THR A 99 7.50 4.72 4.96
CA THR A 99 7.05 4.95 6.34
C THR A 99 7.65 3.91 7.28
N THR A 100 7.88 4.30 8.53
CA THR A 100 8.28 3.39 9.60
C THR A 100 7.23 3.44 10.72
N ILE A 101 6.53 2.34 10.94
CA ILE A 101 5.50 2.22 11.98
C ILE A 101 6.18 1.92 13.31
N PRO A 102 5.85 2.65 14.40
CA PRO A 102 6.40 2.37 15.72
C PRO A 102 6.05 0.97 16.23
N ASP A 103 6.88 0.43 17.10
CA ASP A 103 6.65 -0.90 17.69
C ASP A 103 5.43 -0.96 18.62
N ASP A 104 4.96 0.18 19.11
CA ASP A 104 3.82 0.36 20.00
C ASP A 104 2.56 0.89 19.29
N ALA A 105 2.55 0.85 17.95
CA ALA A 105 1.41 1.29 17.16
C ALA A 105 1.16 0.37 15.95
N VAL A 106 -0.06 0.45 15.42
CA VAL A 106 -0.44 -0.10 14.12
C VAL A 106 -0.89 1.00 13.20
N ALA A 107 -0.72 0.78 11.90
CA ALA A 107 -1.23 1.68 10.88
C ALA A 107 -2.39 1.04 10.11
N GLN A 108 -3.36 1.87 9.72
CA GLN A 108 -4.40 1.50 8.78
C GLN A 108 -4.41 2.46 7.60
N LEU A 109 -4.38 1.91 6.39
CA LEU A 109 -4.56 2.68 5.16
C LEU A 109 -6.03 2.69 4.76
N LEU A 110 -6.52 3.87 4.42
CA LEU A 110 -7.85 4.09 3.91
C LEU A 110 -7.76 4.89 2.61
N SER A 111 -8.58 4.54 1.61
CA SER A 111 -8.73 5.39 0.43
C SER A 111 -9.31 6.74 0.82
N LYS A 112 -8.81 7.82 0.22
CA LYS A 112 -9.46 9.13 0.38
C LYS A 112 -10.87 9.08 -0.21
N SER A 113 -11.84 9.70 0.46
CA SER A 113 -13.24 9.69 0.02
C SER A 113 -13.43 10.25 -1.40
N SER A 114 -12.61 11.24 -1.80
CA SER A 114 -12.60 11.78 -3.16
C SER A 114 -12.15 10.74 -4.22
N ILE A 115 -11.30 9.82 -3.84
CA ILE A 115 -10.79 8.73 -4.68
C ILE A 115 -11.84 7.63 -4.81
N GLY A 116 -12.46 7.22 -3.69
CA GLY A 116 -13.58 6.27 -3.73
C GLY A 116 -14.77 6.76 -4.55
N ARG A 117 -15.06 8.08 -4.51
CA ARG A 117 -16.17 8.68 -5.28
C ARG A 117 -15.98 8.68 -6.79
N VAL A 118 -14.75 8.58 -7.29
CA VAL A 118 -14.50 8.40 -8.74
C VAL A 118 -14.40 6.93 -9.14
N GLY A 119 -14.62 6.00 -8.19
CA GLY A 119 -14.63 4.56 -8.45
C GLY A 119 -13.25 3.91 -8.45
N LEU A 120 -12.25 4.53 -7.83
CA LEU A 120 -10.97 3.89 -7.57
C LEU A 120 -11.00 3.22 -6.20
N GLU A 121 -10.93 1.89 -6.19
CA GLU A 121 -11.00 1.07 -4.99
C GLU A 121 -9.60 0.54 -4.63
N HIS A 122 -9.29 0.52 -3.33
CA HIS A 122 -8.17 -0.21 -2.75
C HIS A 122 -8.71 -1.46 -2.04
N LEU A 123 -8.12 -2.64 -2.28
CA LEU A 123 -8.66 -3.91 -1.80
C LEU A 123 -8.52 -4.16 -0.28
N HIS A 124 -8.47 -3.10 0.51
CA HIS A 124 -8.41 -3.11 1.99
C HIS A 124 -7.24 -3.88 2.62
N ALA A 125 -6.18 -4.19 1.86
CA ALA A 125 -4.96 -4.83 2.36
C ALA A 125 -4.00 -3.81 3.01
N GLY A 126 -4.54 -2.80 3.68
CA GLY A 126 -3.81 -1.64 4.19
C GLY A 126 -3.48 -1.69 5.68
N TYR A 127 -3.24 -2.89 6.25
CA TYR A 127 -2.83 -2.99 7.65
C TYR A 127 -1.31 -2.97 7.77
N GLY A 128 -0.81 -2.08 8.61
CA GLY A 128 0.61 -1.94 8.93
C GLY A 128 0.91 -2.40 10.33
N ASP A 129 1.59 -3.53 10.42
CA ASP A 129 2.01 -4.10 11.69
C ASP A 129 3.05 -3.22 12.40
N PRO A 130 3.17 -3.34 13.75
CA PRO A 130 4.22 -2.70 14.54
C PRO A 130 5.61 -3.04 14.00
N GLY A 131 6.45 -2.03 13.79
CA GLY A 131 7.80 -2.21 13.28
C GLY A 131 7.90 -2.37 11.74
N PHE A 132 6.79 -2.29 10.98
CA PHE A 132 6.87 -2.24 9.52
C PHE A 132 7.65 -1.00 9.06
N SER A 133 8.55 -1.19 8.11
CA SER A 133 9.24 -0.10 7.41
C SER A 133 9.26 -0.40 5.90
N GLY A 134 9.00 0.62 5.06
CA GLY A 134 9.01 0.47 3.61
C GLY A 134 7.98 1.35 2.90
N GLN A 135 7.97 1.24 1.57
CA GLN A 135 6.88 1.75 0.75
C GLN A 135 5.68 0.80 0.85
N TRP A 136 4.48 1.35 0.76
CA TRP A 136 3.25 0.54 0.71
C TRP A 136 3.01 0.05 -0.71
N THR A 137 2.64 -1.20 -0.86
CA THR A 137 2.05 -1.71 -2.11
C THR A 137 0.54 -1.57 -2.02
N TRP A 138 -0.08 -0.99 -3.04
CA TRP A 138 -1.52 -0.78 -3.14
C TRP A 138 -2.11 -1.60 -4.28
N GLU A 139 -3.13 -2.36 -3.97
CA GLU A 139 -3.96 -3.08 -4.92
C GLU A 139 -5.11 -2.16 -5.36
N LEU A 140 -4.96 -1.54 -6.55
CA LEU A 140 -5.95 -0.60 -7.07
C LEU A 140 -6.81 -1.25 -8.15
N LEU A 141 -8.12 -1.08 -8.02
CA LEU A 141 -9.14 -1.56 -8.96
C LEU A 141 -10.02 -0.39 -9.42
N ASN A 142 -10.19 -0.23 -10.73
CA ASN A 142 -11.19 0.69 -11.29
C ASN A 142 -12.55 -0.02 -11.35
N VAL A 143 -13.46 0.31 -10.42
CA VAL A 143 -14.84 -0.22 -10.42
C VAL A 143 -15.84 0.68 -11.14
N ALA A 144 -15.40 1.86 -11.61
CA ALA A 144 -16.25 2.78 -12.36
C ALA A 144 -16.47 2.32 -13.81
N PRO A 145 -17.54 2.77 -14.49
CA PRO A 145 -17.75 2.52 -15.91
C PRO A 145 -16.94 3.46 -16.84
N TRP A 146 -16.12 4.35 -16.30
CA TRP A 146 -15.26 5.30 -17.04
C TRP A 146 -13.78 5.07 -16.72
N PRO A 147 -12.87 5.54 -17.60
CA PRO A 147 -11.44 5.54 -17.31
C PRO A 147 -11.07 6.46 -16.15
N ILE A 148 -10.08 6.05 -15.34
CA ILE A 148 -9.54 6.85 -14.25
C ILE A 148 -8.07 7.13 -14.53
N GLU A 149 -7.70 8.42 -14.51
CA GLU A 149 -6.30 8.84 -14.64
C GLU A 149 -5.61 8.85 -13.28
N LEU A 150 -4.56 8.06 -13.16
CA LEU A 150 -3.62 8.08 -12.05
C LEU A 150 -2.48 9.05 -12.38
N VAL A 151 -2.17 9.95 -11.44
CA VAL A 151 -1.08 10.93 -11.58
C VAL A 151 -0.13 10.77 -10.40
N VAL A 152 1.15 10.61 -10.67
CA VAL A 152 2.19 10.50 -9.63
C VAL A 152 2.19 11.74 -8.73
N GLY A 153 2.38 11.53 -7.43
CA GLY A 153 2.33 12.61 -6.43
C GLY A 153 0.92 12.99 -5.96
N LYS A 154 -0.14 12.49 -6.60
CA LYS A 154 -1.52 12.73 -6.15
C LYS A 154 -1.78 12.01 -4.82
N ARG A 155 -2.43 12.70 -3.88
CA ARG A 155 -2.86 12.13 -2.59
C ARG A 155 -4.03 11.17 -2.81
N ILE A 156 -3.84 9.88 -2.62
CA ILE A 156 -4.87 8.87 -2.87
C ILE A 156 -5.23 8.03 -1.65
N MET A 157 -4.29 7.91 -0.70
CA MET A 157 -4.51 7.18 0.54
C MET A 157 -4.31 8.08 1.75
N GLN A 158 -4.86 7.68 2.88
CA GLN A 158 -4.62 8.28 4.19
C GLN A 158 -4.23 7.19 5.18
N LEU A 159 -3.18 7.46 5.94
CA LEU A 159 -2.64 6.59 6.97
C LEU A 159 -3.14 7.06 8.33
N VAL A 160 -3.77 6.17 9.07
CA VAL A 160 -4.22 6.36 10.45
C VAL A 160 -3.33 5.52 11.35
N LEU A 161 -2.79 6.11 12.42
CA LEU A 161 -2.03 5.40 13.44
C LEU A 161 -2.85 5.23 14.70
N MET A 162 -2.85 4.00 15.24
CA MET A 162 -3.53 3.63 16.49
C MET A 162 -2.53 3.03 17.46
N CYS A 163 -2.58 3.49 18.70
CA CYS A 163 -1.69 3.02 19.78
C CYS A 163 -2.10 1.63 20.26
N LEU A 164 -1.13 0.77 20.47
CA LEU A 164 -1.32 -0.53 21.12
C LEU A 164 -1.37 -0.39 22.64
N VAL A 165 -1.90 -1.41 23.30
CA VAL A 165 -1.88 -1.52 24.77
C VAL A 165 -0.45 -1.70 25.27
N ASP A 166 0.36 -2.49 24.54
CA ASP A 166 1.76 -2.78 24.84
C ASP A 166 2.51 -3.16 23.55
N VAL A 167 3.83 -3.17 23.59
CA VAL A 167 4.68 -3.63 22.48
C VAL A 167 4.54 -5.14 22.33
N PRO A 168 4.28 -5.66 21.13
CA PRO A 168 4.18 -7.10 20.92
C PRO A 168 5.54 -7.80 21.11
N ALA A 169 5.50 -9.06 21.52
CA ALA A 169 6.71 -9.87 21.76
C ALA A 169 7.59 -10.02 20.50
N ALA A 170 7.00 -9.95 19.31
CA ALA A 170 7.70 -9.92 18.03
C ALA A 170 7.05 -8.89 17.11
N THR A 171 7.85 -7.93 16.64
CA THR A 171 7.42 -6.90 15.68
C THR A 171 7.61 -7.39 14.23
N TYR A 172 7.06 -6.65 13.28
CA TYR A 172 7.18 -6.95 11.85
C TYR A 172 8.63 -6.96 11.35
N GLU A 173 9.53 -6.24 12.01
CA GLU A 173 10.96 -6.29 11.69
C GLU A 173 11.51 -7.72 11.75
N LYS A 174 11.03 -8.55 12.70
CA LYS A 174 11.48 -9.95 12.88
C LYS A 174 10.67 -10.95 12.06
N THR A 175 9.40 -10.66 11.77
CA THR A 175 8.47 -11.66 11.21
C THR A 175 7.96 -11.29 9.82
N GLY A 176 8.13 -10.03 9.40
CA GLY A 176 7.50 -9.47 8.22
C GLY A 176 8.14 -9.91 6.90
N ARG A 177 7.31 -10.27 5.92
CA ARG A 177 7.76 -10.68 4.58
C ARG A 177 8.14 -9.51 3.68
N TYR A 178 7.60 -8.34 3.97
CA TYR A 178 7.71 -7.15 3.13
C TYR A 178 8.49 -6.03 3.81
N GLN A 179 9.29 -6.37 4.83
CA GLN A 179 10.13 -5.40 5.51
C GLN A 179 11.12 -4.76 4.54
N ASN A 180 11.27 -3.43 4.63
CA ASN A 180 12.12 -2.61 3.76
C ASN A 180 11.78 -2.71 2.26
N GLN A 181 10.52 -3.01 1.93
CA GLN A 181 10.11 -3.11 0.53
C GLN A 181 10.19 -1.75 -0.17
N ILE A 182 10.61 -1.80 -1.43
CA ILE A 182 10.66 -0.68 -2.38
C ILE A 182 9.93 -1.11 -3.66
N GLY A 183 9.11 -0.20 -4.19
CA GLY A 183 8.29 -0.48 -5.37
C GLY A 183 7.13 -1.46 -5.11
N PRO A 184 6.26 -1.70 -6.11
CA PRO A 184 5.08 -2.56 -5.97
C PRO A 184 5.49 -4.03 -5.91
N GLN A 185 5.29 -4.67 -4.75
CA GLN A 185 5.67 -6.06 -4.50
C GLN A 185 4.49 -7.01 -4.75
N PRO A 186 4.62 -8.02 -5.64
CA PRO A 186 3.64 -9.10 -5.73
C PRO A 186 3.58 -9.93 -4.43
N ALA A 187 2.50 -10.71 -4.29
CA ALA A 187 2.40 -11.66 -3.20
C ALA A 187 3.61 -12.62 -3.22
N LYS A 188 4.33 -12.67 -2.09
CA LYS A 188 5.43 -13.62 -1.90
C LYS A 188 4.83 -14.97 -1.45
N GLU A 189 5.06 -16.03 -2.21
CA GLU A 189 4.69 -17.37 -1.77
C GLU A 189 5.44 -17.73 -0.47
N LYS A 190 4.78 -18.50 0.41
CA LYS A 190 5.50 -19.12 1.53
C LYS A 190 6.55 -20.04 0.93
N ALA A 191 7.81 -19.91 1.36
CA ALA A 191 8.76 -20.98 1.18
C ALA A 191 8.08 -22.28 1.68
N LYS A 192 7.97 -23.28 0.82
CA LYS A 192 7.49 -24.59 1.25
C LYS A 192 8.49 -25.09 2.29
N CYS A 193 8.05 -25.16 3.54
CA CYS A 193 8.79 -25.88 4.58
C CYS A 193 8.81 -27.35 4.25
#